data_3b4e2db6596e31bc572cbd482d72aecd
#
_entry.id   3b4e2db6596e31bc572cbd482d72aecd
#
_cell.length_a   1.000
_cell.length_b   1.000
_cell.length_c   1.000
_cell.angle_alpha   90.00
_cell.angle_beta   90.00
_cell.angle_gamma   90.00
#
_symmetry.space_group_name_H-M   'P 1'
#
loop_
_entity.id
_entity.type
_entity.pdbx_description
1 polymer ?
#
loop_
_entity_poly.entity_id
_entity_poly.type
_entity_poly.pdbx_seq_one_letter_code
_entity_poly.pdbx_strand_id
1 'polypeptide(L)'
;SVGEIASFLSPQMLEKLIHAHPCDLAVVSGMCTADFSSVEKTTGTRIRRGTRHAADMGLAVPLILSAGLSRDTPADNLLAEERREQARIKLPNLETAADAAFTIRGVKFGGGSRIKVVHEIMDAHRHPALHDAVLRAIGNGADVVDLGFGFDATVRDVQRCFADVADLPVPLSIDTIDQDLIRASLFRADLIISLTAETIPLLASDVLTAGAAAVLIPHGASLSDTISLARKHGLTRILADPLLQPPLSGFVSSLAGYLPDIGCPKILGCVNVVEMTDADSPGMCALLAAAAAESGSACVLISEHSDKTRGSTREMRRACEMMLLSRCRPYPKDVGVDVLLLKEKRRRQEPELSYTNLVHAPHAPDDLSAYDPAGNFRIGIEDGCIVAVRHNHAISGTSWYDVFSAILAEEGVSLLAH
;
A
#
# COMPACT_ATOMS: atom_id res chain seq x y z
N SER A 1 -5.05 4.74 -34.37
CA SER A 1 -3.72 4.77 -33.72
C SER A 1 -2.64 4.59 -34.77
N VAL A 2 -1.59 5.37 -34.70
CA VAL A 2 -0.51 5.34 -35.69
C VAL A 2 0.73 4.82 -34.98
N GLY A 3 0.84 3.55 -34.86
CA GLY A 3 1.95 2.86 -34.21
C GLY A 3 1.51 2.02 -33.02
N GLU A 4 2.33 1.05 -32.68
CA GLU A 4 2.05 0.09 -31.60
C GLU A 4 2.19 0.71 -30.21
N ILE A 5 3.02 1.78 -30.07
CA ILE A 5 3.28 2.44 -28.79
C ILE A 5 3.14 3.96 -28.95
N ALA A 6 2.06 4.51 -28.39
CA ALA A 6 1.72 5.93 -28.50
C ALA A 6 2.80 6.88 -27.91
N SER A 7 3.62 6.43 -26.94
CA SER A 7 4.71 7.20 -26.36
C SER A 7 5.88 7.45 -27.31
N PHE A 8 6.02 6.68 -28.38
CA PHE A 8 7.09 6.80 -29.38
C PHE A 8 6.71 7.66 -30.59
N LEU A 9 5.60 8.39 -30.48
CA LEU A 9 5.20 9.32 -31.53
C LEU A 9 6.27 10.40 -31.73
N SER A 10 6.86 10.43 -32.93
CA SER A 10 7.84 11.46 -33.31
C SER A 10 7.16 12.70 -33.92
N PRO A 11 7.84 13.88 -33.88
CA PRO A 11 7.34 15.08 -34.54
C PRO A 11 7.00 14.88 -36.01
N GLN A 12 7.86 14.17 -36.78
CA GLN A 12 7.67 13.90 -38.20
C GLN A 12 6.45 12.98 -38.44
N MET A 13 6.20 12.01 -37.57
CA MET A 13 5.02 11.15 -37.67
C MET A 13 3.73 11.96 -37.42
N LEU A 14 3.74 12.80 -36.35
CA LEU A 14 2.60 13.63 -36.02
C LEU A 14 2.30 14.65 -37.14
N GLU A 15 3.31 15.29 -37.72
CA GLU A 15 3.16 16.24 -38.82
C GLU A 15 2.49 15.60 -40.04
N LYS A 16 2.94 14.40 -40.42
CA LYS A 16 2.29 13.62 -41.51
C LYS A 16 0.82 13.32 -41.21
N LEU A 17 0.51 13.00 -39.95
CA LEU A 17 -0.87 12.73 -39.56
C LEU A 17 -1.75 13.98 -39.60
N ILE A 18 -1.26 15.12 -39.14
CA ILE A 18 -1.99 16.38 -39.19
C ILE A 18 -2.22 16.82 -40.64
N HIS A 19 -1.25 16.63 -41.52
CA HIS A 19 -1.44 16.88 -42.94
C HIS A 19 -2.47 15.97 -43.60
N ALA A 20 -2.53 14.70 -43.19
CA ALA A 20 -3.53 13.74 -43.67
C ALA A 20 -4.94 14.00 -43.04
N HIS A 21 -4.98 14.53 -41.84
CA HIS A 21 -6.21 14.79 -41.07
C HIS A 21 -6.13 16.16 -40.38
N PRO A 22 -6.37 17.27 -41.14
CA PRO A 22 -6.28 18.63 -40.57
C PRO A 22 -7.24 18.80 -39.38
N CYS A 23 -6.73 19.44 -38.33
CA CYS A 23 -7.48 19.71 -37.08
C CYS A 23 -6.92 20.92 -36.35
N ASP A 24 -7.75 21.56 -35.52
CA ASP A 24 -7.35 22.71 -34.71
C ASP A 24 -6.58 22.30 -33.45
N LEU A 25 -6.81 21.08 -32.98
CA LEU A 25 -6.20 20.53 -31.75
C LEU A 25 -5.86 19.06 -31.95
N ALA A 26 -4.61 18.71 -31.70
CA ALA A 26 -4.14 17.32 -31.60
C ALA A 26 -3.79 17.02 -30.13
N VAL A 27 -4.37 15.93 -29.61
CA VAL A 27 -4.04 15.44 -28.26
C VAL A 27 -3.15 14.22 -28.39
N VAL A 28 -1.91 14.32 -27.91
CA VAL A 28 -0.93 13.23 -27.89
C VAL A 28 -0.92 12.53 -26.55
N SER A 29 -0.40 11.31 -26.49
CA SER A 29 -0.28 10.58 -25.22
C SER A 29 0.52 11.40 -24.18
N GLY A 30 0.07 11.39 -22.92
CA GLY A 30 0.80 11.99 -21.80
C GLY A 30 2.18 11.36 -21.54
N MET A 31 2.45 10.19 -22.13
CA MET A 31 3.76 9.52 -22.07
C MET A 31 4.74 10.00 -23.16
N CYS A 32 4.29 10.78 -24.14
CA CYS A 32 5.20 11.35 -25.14
C CYS A 32 6.15 12.34 -24.48
N THR A 33 7.45 12.21 -24.76
CA THR A 33 8.50 13.11 -24.27
C THR A 33 9.01 14.07 -25.36
N ALA A 34 8.66 13.84 -26.61
CA ALA A 34 9.10 14.64 -27.74
C ALA A 34 8.57 16.08 -27.66
N ASP A 35 9.36 17.04 -28.15
CA ASP A 35 8.93 18.43 -28.34
C ASP A 35 8.25 18.56 -29.72
N PHE A 36 7.00 19.00 -29.71
CA PHE A 36 6.17 19.20 -30.90
C PHE A 36 6.06 20.68 -31.29
N SER A 37 6.85 21.57 -30.72
CA SER A 37 6.78 23.03 -30.98
C SER A 37 6.99 23.38 -32.45
N SER A 38 7.85 22.65 -33.14
CA SER A 38 8.09 22.83 -34.60
C SER A 38 6.84 22.46 -35.42
N VAL A 39 6.18 21.36 -35.03
CA VAL A 39 4.98 20.88 -35.73
C VAL A 39 3.81 21.86 -35.52
N GLU A 40 3.65 22.41 -34.31
CA GLU A 40 2.65 23.47 -34.10
C GLU A 40 2.87 24.69 -35.00
N LYS A 41 4.15 25.09 -35.17
CA LYS A 41 4.50 26.24 -36.06
C LYS A 41 4.24 25.96 -37.54
N THR A 42 4.55 24.75 -38.01
CA THR A 42 4.41 24.41 -39.45
C THR A 42 2.97 24.10 -39.83
N THR A 43 2.19 23.48 -38.95
CA THR A 43 0.82 23.03 -39.25
C THR A 43 -0.27 23.99 -38.76
N GLY A 44 0.03 24.89 -37.84
CA GLY A 44 -0.95 25.72 -37.17
C GLY A 44 -1.86 24.99 -36.15
N THR A 45 -1.68 23.66 -36.01
CA THR A 45 -2.45 22.84 -35.09
C THR A 45 -1.92 22.93 -33.68
N ARG A 46 -2.75 23.23 -32.70
CA ARG A 46 -2.37 23.17 -31.29
C ARG A 46 -2.11 21.73 -30.86
N ILE A 47 -0.96 21.44 -30.24
CA ILE A 47 -0.61 20.10 -29.78
C ILE A 47 -0.58 20.10 -28.25
N ARG A 48 -1.33 19.21 -27.60
CA ARG A 48 -1.46 19.14 -26.13
C ARG A 48 -1.26 17.71 -25.64
N ARG A 49 -0.71 17.58 -24.44
CA ARG A 49 -0.55 16.27 -23.78
C ARG A 49 -1.86 15.86 -23.14
N GLY A 50 -2.36 14.69 -23.51
CA GLY A 50 -3.49 14.01 -22.89
C GLY A 50 -3.07 13.19 -21.68
N THR A 51 -3.86 12.18 -21.37
CA THR A 51 -3.57 11.23 -20.29
C THR A 51 -2.51 10.21 -20.71
N ARG A 52 -1.79 9.68 -19.70
CA ARG A 52 -0.83 8.59 -19.89
C ARG A 52 -1.52 7.28 -20.28
N HIS A 53 -2.70 7.06 -19.74
CA HIS A 53 -3.50 5.88 -20.04
C HIS A 53 -4.76 6.22 -20.84
N ALA A 54 -5.02 5.48 -21.92
CA ALA A 54 -6.14 5.74 -22.82
C ALA A 54 -7.51 5.65 -22.11
N ALA A 55 -7.65 4.76 -21.11
CA ALA A 55 -8.88 4.63 -20.32
C ALA A 55 -9.24 5.91 -19.55
N ASP A 56 -8.28 6.79 -19.30
CA ASP A 56 -8.48 8.03 -18.55
C ASP A 56 -8.80 9.23 -19.46
N MET A 57 -8.78 9.04 -20.79
CA MET A 57 -9.05 10.12 -21.72
C MET A 57 -10.41 10.79 -21.47
N GLY A 58 -11.41 10.00 -21.04
CA GLY A 58 -12.72 10.53 -20.65
C GLY A 58 -12.66 11.59 -19.56
N LEU A 59 -11.73 11.46 -18.61
CA LEU A 59 -11.51 12.44 -17.54
C LEU A 59 -10.87 13.74 -18.03
N ALA A 60 -10.13 13.68 -19.15
CA ALA A 60 -9.50 14.85 -19.75
C ALA A 60 -10.45 15.68 -20.63
N VAL A 61 -11.65 15.17 -20.97
CA VAL A 61 -12.62 15.88 -21.83
C VAL A 61 -12.95 17.31 -21.32
N PRO A 62 -13.22 17.54 -20.02
CA PRO A 62 -13.46 18.88 -19.53
C PRO A 62 -12.27 19.84 -19.77
N LEU A 63 -11.03 19.34 -19.59
CA LEU A 63 -9.82 20.11 -19.90
C LEU A 63 -9.64 20.38 -21.38
N ILE A 64 -10.04 19.46 -22.23
CA ILE A 64 -10.03 19.66 -23.70
C ILE A 64 -10.99 20.78 -24.06
N LEU A 65 -12.22 20.73 -23.56
CA LEU A 65 -13.28 21.70 -23.84
C LEU A 65 -12.95 23.11 -23.30
N SER A 66 -12.30 23.21 -22.16
CA SER A 66 -11.88 24.49 -21.54
C SER A 66 -10.53 24.99 -22.06
N ALA A 67 -9.90 24.30 -23.01
CA ALA A 67 -8.52 24.56 -23.45
C ALA A 67 -7.47 24.51 -22.31
N GLY A 68 -7.77 23.80 -21.23
CA GLY A 68 -6.92 23.67 -20.04
C GLY A 68 -5.78 22.66 -20.14
N LEU A 69 -5.65 21.92 -21.26
CA LEU A 69 -4.53 21.00 -21.47
C LEU A 69 -3.22 21.74 -21.71
N SER A 70 -2.14 21.23 -21.15
CA SER A 70 -0.78 21.73 -21.32
C SER A 70 -0.06 21.09 -22.50
N ARG A 71 0.90 21.83 -23.08
CA ARG A 71 1.84 21.28 -24.06
C ARG A 71 2.88 20.37 -23.40
N ASP A 72 3.33 20.73 -22.20
CA ASP A 72 4.49 20.14 -21.55
C ASP A 72 4.12 19.23 -20.38
N THR A 73 2.94 19.44 -19.78
CA THR A 73 2.47 18.68 -18.61
C THR A 73 1.38 17.68 -19.03
N PRO A 74 1.54 16.38 -18.73
CA PRO A 74 0.48 15.39 -18.95
C PRO A 74 -0.82 15.75 -18.20
N ALA A 75 -1.96 15.46 -18.81
CA ALA A 75 -3.28 15.73 -18.21
C ALA A 75 -3.47 15.05 -16.84
N ASP A 76 -2.77 13.93 -16.60
CA ASP A 76 -2.80 13.23 -15.31
C ASP A 76 -2.36 14.09 -14.14
N ASN A 77 -1.36 14.95 -14.34
CA ASN A 77 -0.87 15.85 -13.30
C ASN A 77 -1.88 16.97 -13.00
N LEU A 78 -2.60 17.44 -14.03
CA LEU A 78 -3.65 18.45 -13.90
C LEU A 78 -4.92 17.91 -13.24
N LEU A 79 -5.14 16.59 -13.35
CA LEU A 79 -6.31 15.89 -12.81
C LEU A 79 -6.02 15.17 -11.48
N ALA A 80 -4.85 15.36 -10.89
CA ALA A 80 -4.41 14.59 -9.73
C ALA A 80 -5.39 14.69 -8.55
N GLU A 81 -5.82 15.90 -8.21
CA GLU A 81 -6.76 16.14 -7.11
C GLU A 81 -8.13 15.54 -7.38
N GLU A 82 -8.66 15.73 -8.59
CA GLU A 82 -9.95 15.15 -8.98
C GLU A 82 -9.90 13.62 -8.91
N ARG A 83 -8.78 13.01 -9.31
CA ARG A 83 -8.59 11.56 -9.19
C ARG A 83 -8.57 11.09 -7.74
N ARG A 84 -7.94 11.84 -6.84
CA ARG A 84 -7.95 11.53 -5.40
C ARG A 84 -9.38 11.54 -4.85
N GLU A 85 -10.14 12.56 -5.19
CA GLU A 85 -11.54 12.65 -4.76
C GLU A 85 -12.40 11.53 -5.35
N GLN A 86 -12.23 11.23 -6.64
CA GLN A 86 -12.92 10.11 -7.27
C GLN A 86 -12.56 8.76 -6.63
N ALA A 87 -11.29 8.55 -6.28
CA ALA A 87 -10.84 7.34 -5.59
C ALA A 87 -11.50 7.23 -4.21
N ARG A 88 -11.56 8.34 -3.46
CA ARG A 88 -12.21 8.41 -2.14
C ARG A 88 -13.69 8.00 -2.18
N ILE A 89 -14.39 8.38 -3.26
CA ILE A 89 -15.80 8.02 -3.47
C ILE A 89 -15.95 6.57 -3.97
N LYS A 90 -15.07 6.13 -4.88
CA LYS A 90 -15.17 4.81 -5.52
C LYS A 90 -14.82 3.67 -4.59
N LEU A 91 -13.82 3.82 -3.72
CA LEU A 91 -13.35 2.75 -2.83
C LEU A 91 -14.46 2.16 -1.96
N PRO A 92 -15.22 2.94 -1.16
CA PRO A 92 -16.31 2.40 -0.36
C PRO A 92 -17.42 1.80 -1.21
N ASN A 93 -17.72 2.36 -2.38
CA ASN A 93 -18.74 1.84 -3.29
C ASN A 93 -18.33 0.47 -3.86
N LEU A 94 -17.09 0.32 -4.29
CA LEU A 94 -16.54 -0.95 -4.78
C LEU A 94 -16.54 -2.01 -3.68
N GLU A 95 -16.16 -1.65 -2.46
CA GLU A 95 -16.17 -2.56 -1.32
C GLU A 95 -17.60 -2.97 -0.94
N THR A 96 -18.54 -2.04 -0.95
CA THR A 96 -19.96 -2.32 -0.63
C THR A 96 -20.59 -3.24 -1.67
N ALA A 97 -20.33 -3.00 -2.96
CA ALA A 97 -20.88 -3.77 -4.07
C ALA A 97 -20.23 -5.14 -4.26
N ALA A 98 -19.03 -5.35 -3.70
CA ALA A 98 -18.32 -6.62 -3.86
C ALA A 98 -19.00 -7.76 -3.11
N ASP A 99 -19.02 -8.94 -3.72
CA ASP A 99 -19.33 -10.18 -3.02
C ASP A 99 -18.24 -10.55 -2.01
N ALA A 100 -18.52 -11.55 -1.18
CA ALA A 100 -17.56 -12.13 -0.25
C ALA A 100 -17.69 -13.66 -0.23
N ALA A 101 -16.58 -14.37 -0.08
CA ALA A 101 -16.61 -15.80 0.21
C ALA A 101 -17.16 -16.05 1.62
N PHE A 102 -16.79 -15.20 2.56
CA PHE A 102 -17.36 -15.12 3.92
C PHE A 102 -17.05 -13.76 4.55
N THR A 103 -17.65 -13.51 5.71
CA THR A 103 -17.41 -12.28 6.49
C THR A 103 -17.00 -12.60 7.93
N ILE A 104 -16.18 -11.75 8.54
CA ILE A 104 -15.84 -11.76 9.96
C ILE A 104 -16.18 -10.37 10.52
N ARG A 105 -17.13 -10.29 11.46
CA ARG A 105 -17.60 -8.98 12.02
C ARG A 105 -17.89 -7.93 10.94
N GLY A 106 -18.46 -8.33 9.81
CA GLY A 106 -18.74 -7.43 8.69
C GLY A 106 -17.58 -7.18 7.72
N VAL A 107 -16.37 -7.61 8.04
CA VAL A 107 -15.22 -7.54 7.14
C VAL A 107 -15.33 -8.67 6.10
N LYS A 108 -15.32 -8.32 4.81
CA LYS A 108 -15.49 -9.24 3.68
C LYS A 108 -14.15 -9.89 3.31
N PHE A 109 -14.13 -11.19 3.05
CA PHE A 109 -12.97 -11.92 2.54
C PHE A 109 -13.27 -12.56 1.19
N GLY A 110 -12.43 -12.31 0.19
CA GLY A 110 -12.59 -12.83 -1.17
C GLY A 110 -13.77 -12.21 -1.94
N GLY A 111 -14.28 -12.92 -2.94
CA GLY A 111 -15.45 -12.53 -3.73
C GLY A 111 -15.34 -11.24 -4.51
N GLY A 112 -14.16 -10.68 -4.65
CA GLY A 112 -13.98 -9.39 -5.30
C GLY A 112 -13.94 -8.19 -4.34
N SER A 113 -14.04 -8.39 -3.03
CA SER A 113 -13.77 -7.33 -2.05
C SER A 113 -12.30 -6.88 -2.09
N ARG A 114 -11.98 -5.74 -1.48
CA ARG A 114 -10.58 -5.30 -1.32
C ARG A 114 -9.79 -6.37 -0.54
N ILE A 115 -8.52 -6.57 -0.89
CA ILE A 115 -7.61 -7.39 -0.12
C ILE A 115 -7.52 -6.83 1.29
N LYS A 116 -7.78 -7.65 2.31
CA LYS A 116 -7.78 -7.22 3.72
C LYS A 116 -6.36 -7.21 4.28
N VAL A 117 -6.11 -6.27 5.17
CA VAL A 117 -4.83 -6.16 5.87
C VAL A 117 -4.99 -6.73 7.26
N VAL A 118 -4.29 -7.82 7.54
CA VAL A 118 -4.13 -8.42 8.85
C VAL A 118 -2.83 -7.87 9.44
N HIS A 119 -2.93 -7.12 10.54
CA HIS A 119 -1.76 -6.57 11.23
C HIS A 119 -1.38 -7.46 12.40
N GLU A 120 -0.17 -8.00 12.38
CA GLU A 120 0.37 -8.85 13.44
C GLU A 120 1.08 -8.02 14.51
N ILE A 121 0.71 -8.26 15.76
CA ILE A 121 1.42 -7.80 16.95
C ILE A 121 2.16 -9.02 17.53
N MET A 122 3.46 -9.11 17.23
CA MET A 122 4.31 -10.19 17.72
C MET A 122 4.46 -10.12 19.23
N ASP A 123 4.56 -11.29 19.88
CA ASP A 123 4.74 -11.40 21.34
C ASP A 123 3.73 -10.53 22.14
N ALA A 124 2.46 -10.58 21.74
CA ALA A 124 1.38 -9.75 22.31
C ALA A 124 1.34 -9.79 23.85
N HIS A 125 1.69 -10.95 24.46
CA HIS A 125 1.73 -11.13 25.92
C HIS A 125 2.80 -10.30 26.63
N ARG A 126 3.83 -9.84 25.92
CA ARG A 126 4.92 -8.99 26.41
C ARG A 126 4.73 -7.52 26.06
N HIS A 127 3.72 -7.18 25.25
CA HIS A 127 3.52 -5.82 24.81
C HIS A 127 3.06 -4.91 25.97
N PRO A 128 3.78 -3.81 26.29
CA PRO A 128 3.52 -2.99 27.48
C PRO A 128 2.21 -2.19 27.41
N ALA A 129 1.70 -1.93 26.20
CA ALA A 129 0.48 -1.15 25.95
C ALA A 129 -0.27 -1.77 24.75
N LEU A 130 -0.78 -3.01 24.94
CA LEU A 130 -1.39 -3.79 23.86
C LEU A 130 -2.64 -3.11 23.30
N HIS A 131 -3.52 -2.60 24.15
CA HIS A 131 -4.73 -1.91 23.76
C HIS A 131 -4.43 -0.72 22.81
N ASP A 132 -3.45 0.11 23.17
CA ASP A 132 -3.06 1.25 22.32
C ASP A 132 -2.42 0.79 21.00
N ALA A 133 -1.67 -0.32 21.01
CA ALA A 133 -1.09 -0.89 19.78
C ALA A 133 -2.20 -1.34 18.83
N VAL A 134 -3.23 -2.00 19.34
CA VAL A 134 -4.40 -2.40 18.53
C VAL A 134 -5.13 -1.17 17.99
N LEU A 135 -5.33 -0.14 18.79
CA LEU A 135 -5.94 1.13 18.32
C LEU A 135 -5.11 1.79 17.22
N ARG A 136 -3.78 1.80 17.35
CA ARG A 136 -2.90 2.31 16.28
C ARG A 136 -2.99 1.49 15.01
N ALA A 137 -3.03 0.15 15.12
CA ALA A 137 -3.20 -0.72 13.95
C ALA A 137 -4.52 -0.44 13.21
N ILE A 138 -5.63 -0.27 13.95
CA ILE A 138 -6.93 0.12 13.39
C ILE A 138 -6.81 1.48 12.69
N GLY A 139 -6.22 2.48 13.34
CA GLY A 139 -6.00 3.81 12.79
C GLY A 139 -5.10 3.81 11.53
N ASN A 140 -4.19 2.86 11.42
CA ASN A 140 -3.36 2.62 10.25
C ASN A 140 -4.07 1.81 9.15
N GLY A 141 -5.31 1.38 9.37
CA GLY A 141 -6.13 0.72 8.37
C GLY A 141 -6.06 -0.81 8.37
N ALA A 142 -5.66 -1.42 9.49
CA ALA A 142 -5.82 -2.86 9.67
C ALA A 142 -7.32 -3.24 9.63
N ASP A 143 -7.65 -4.30 8.91
CA ASP A 143 -9.00 -4.88 8.86
C ASP A 143 -9.17 -5.99 9.91
N VAL A 144 -8.07 -6.61 10.31
CA VAL A 144 -7.96 -7.62 11.37
C VAL A 144 -6.69 -7.31 12.15
N VAL A 145 -6.70 -7.46 13.46
CA VAL A 145 -5.48 -7.41 14.26
C VAL A 145 -5.18 -8.81 14.79
N ASP A 146 -3.99 -9.27 14.50
CA ASP A 146 -3.48 -10.55 14.89
C ASP A 146 -2.61 -10.44 16.13
N LEU A 147 -2.87 -11.30 17.11
CA LEU A 147 -2.10 -11.41 18.33
C LEU A 147 -1.22 -12.65 18.26
N GLY A 148 0.08 -12.45 18.01
CA GLY A 148 1.08 -13.50 17.98
C GLY A 148 1.55 -13.87 19.38
N PHE A 149 1.65 -15.18 19.66
CA PHE A 149 2.11 -15.70 20.94
C PHE A 149 3.32 -16.62 20.76
N GLY A 150 4.43 -16.24 21.40
CA GLY A 150 5.64 -17.04 21.44
C GLY A 150 5.50 -18.32 22.27
N PHE A 151 6.51 -19.19 22.21
CA PHE A 151 6.52 -20.50 22.89
C PHE A 151 6.49 -20.41 24.42
N ASP A 152 6.73 -19.26 25.00
CA ASP A 152 6.72 -19.01 26.45
C ASP A 152 5.40 -18.41 26.94
N ALA A 153 4.45 -18.13 26.05
CA ALA A 153 3.14 -17.64 26.41
C ALA A 153 2.31 -18.71 27.13
N THR A 154 1.51 -18.27 28.09
CA THR A 154 0.61 -19.16 28.86
C THR A 154 -0.86 -18.90 28.52
N VAL A 155 -1.73 -19.85 28.86
CA VAL A 155 -3.20 -19.68 28.76
C VAL A 155 -3.68 -18.40 29.45
N ARG A 156 -3.10 -18.04 30.60
CA ARG A 156 -3.45 -16.80 31.32
C ARG A 156 -3.04 -15.55 30.55
N ASP A 157 -1.91 -15.61 29.86
CA ASP A 157 -1.46 -14.48 29.03
C ASP A 157 -2.41 -14.26 27.85
N VAL A 158 -2.81 -15.32 27.17
CA VAL A 158 -3.79 -15.24 26.09
C VAL A 158 -5.11 -14.66 26.58
N GLN A 159 -5.65 -15.20 27.68
CA GLN A 159 -6.90 -14.69 28.26
C GLN A 159 -6.81 -13.21 28.64
N ARG A 160 -5.70 -12.79 29.26
CA ARG A 160 -5.44 -11.39 29.63
C ARG A 160 -5.37 -10.50 28.39
N CYS A 161 -4.59 -10.87 27.37
CA CYS A 161 -4.43 -10.09 26.15
C CYS A 161 -5.75 -9.92 25.39
N PHE A 162 -6.50 -11.00 25.21
CA PHE A 162 -7.80 -10.92 24.53
C PHE A 162 -8.86 -10.18 25.35
N ALA A 163 -8.81 -10.24 26.69
CA ALA A 163 -9.70 -9.47 27.55
C ALA A 163 -9.40 -7.96 27.47
N ASP A 164 -8.11 -7.58 27.40
CA ASP A 164 -7.67 -6.17 27.30
C ASP A 164 -8.17 -5.46 26.04
N VAL A 165 -8.39 -6.20 24.96
CA VAL A 165 -8.82 -5.66 23.65
C VAL A 165 -10.23 -6.13 23.24
N ALA A 166 -10.98 -6.75 24.15
CA ALA A 166 -12.26 -7.39 23.82
C ALA A 166 -13.35 -6.43 23.33
N ASP A 167 -13.31 -5.19 23.79
CA ASP A 167 -14.27 -4.11 23.50
C ASP A 167 -14.02 -3.46 22.13
N LEU A 168 -12.85 -3.68 21.52
CA LEU A 168 -12.50 -3.05 20.26
C LEU A 168 -13.29 -3.66 19.09
N PRO A 169 -13.77 -2.81 18.14
CA PRO A 169 -14.70 -3.24 17.09
C PRO A 169 -14.01 -3.98 15.91
N VAL A 170 -12.74 -4.30 16.01
CA VAL A 170 -11.97 -4.98 14.98
C VAL A 170 -12.04 -6.50 15.15
N PRO A 171 -12.10 -7.30 14.07
CA PRO A 171 -11.81 -8.72 14.15
C PRO A 171 -10.42 -8.98 14.74
N LEU A 172 -10.34 -9.93 15.67
CA LEU A 172 -9.08 -10.34 16.30
C LEU A 172 -8.72 -11.75 15.85
N SER A 173 -7.44 -11.98 15.57
CA SER A 173 -6.90 -13.33 15.37
C SER A 173 -5.89 -13.71 16.44
N ILE A 174 -5.61 -14.98 16.53
CA ILE A 174 -4.51 -15.54 17.32
C ILE A 174 -3.57 -16.28 16.38
N ASP A 175 -2.28 -15.99 16.45
CA ASP A 175 -1.23 -16.75 15.77
C ASP A 175 -0.45 -17.60 16.78
N THR A 176 -0.73 -18.89 16.74
CA THR A 176 -0.06 -19.96 17.48
C THR A 176 -0.48 -21.32 16.97
N ILE A 177 0.37 -22.33 17.14
CA ILE A 177 0.06 -23.75 16.90
C ILE A 177 -0.33 -24.50 18.18
N ASP A 178 -0.23 -23.87 19.32
CA ASP A 178 -0.56 -24.47 20.62
C ASP A 178 -2.08 -24.53 20.81
N GLN A 179 -2.60 -25.76 20.98
CA GLN A 179 -4.03 -26.02 21.05
C GLN A 179 -4.70 -25.41 22.29
N ASP A 180 -3.99 -25.36 23.42
CA ASP A 180 -4.52 -24.84 24.67
C ASP A 180 -4.59 -23.31 24.62
N LEU A 181 -3.61 -22.68 23.96
CA LEU A 181 -3.64 -21.24 23.70
C LEU A 181 -4.75 -20.87 22.73
N ILE A 182 -4.95 -21.68 21.66
CA ILE A 182 -6.08 -21.48 20.74
C ILE A 182 -7.41 -21.56 21.48
N ARG A 183 -7.65 -22.61 22.27
CA ARG A 183 -8.89 -22.75 23.06
C ARG A 183 -9.09 -21.57 24.02
N ALA A 184 -8.00 -21.11 24.64
CA ALA A 184 -8.05 -20.00 25.57
C ALA A 184 -8.47 -18.67 24.92
N SER A 185 -8.29 -18.50 23.60
CA SER A 185 -8.65 -17.29 22.85
C SER A 185 -10.08 -17.30 22.30
N LEU A 186 -10.71 -18.48 22.18
CA LEU A 186 -11.97 -18.66 21.42
C LEU A 186 -13.18 -17.89 21.98
N PHE A 187 -13.11 -17.38 23.21
CA PHE A 187 -14.16 -16.50 23.72
C PHE A 187 -14.21 -15.14 23.00
N ARG A 188 -13.13 -14.76 22.26
CA ARG A 188 -13.03 -13.45 21.58
C ARG A 188 -12.33 -13.53 20.22
N ALA A 189 -11.48 -14.51 19.96
CA ALA A 189 -10.82 -14.67 18.66
C ALA A 189 -11.84 -14.96 17.56
N ASP A 190 -11.76 -14.21 16.47
CA ASP A 190 -12.64 -14.32 15.30
C ASP A 190 -11.97 -15.10 14.16
N LEU A 191 -10.62 -15.23 14.20
CA LEU A 191 -9.81 -15.94 13.22
C LEU A 191 -8.65 -16.66 13.93
N ILE A 192 -8.37 -17.88 13.55
CA ILE A 192 -7.27 -18.69 14.07
C ILE A 192 -6.17 -18.80 13.00
N ILE A 193 -4.96 -18.40 13.33
CA ILE A 193 -3.75 -18.50 12.52
C ILE A 193 -2.74 -19.37 13.28
N SER A 194 -2.56 -20.67 12.98
CA SER A 194 -3.16 -21.43 11.90
C SER A 194 -3.50 -22.86 12.35
N LEU A 195 -4.32 -23.54 11.57
CA LEU A 195 -4.63 -24.96 11.79
C LEU A 195 -3.89 -25.85 10.76
N THR A 196 -3.48 -27.02 11.22
CA THR A 196 -2.81 -28.07 10.44
C THR A 196 -3.67 -29.32 10.31
N ALA A 197 -3.25 -30.26 9.47
CA ALA A 197 -3.93 -31.56 9.39
C ALA A 197 -3.97 -32.30 10.75
N GLU A 198 -3.02 -32.06 11.63
CA GLU A 198 -2.94 -32.68 12.96
C GLU A 198 -3.88 -31.98 13.96
N THR A 199 -4.02 -30.65 13.88
CA THR A 199 -4.81 -29.88 14.87
C THR A 199 -6.29 -29.76 14.51
N ILE A 200 -6.66 -29.88 13.22
CA ILE A 200 -8.07 -29.81 12.78
C ILE A 200 -8.97 -30.83 13.51
N PRO A 201 -8.64 -32.13 13.61
CA PRO A 201 -9.50 -33.07 14.31
C PRO A 201 -9.73 -32.75 15.79
N LEU A 202 -8.82 -32.01 16.40
CA LEU A 202 -8.81 -31.69 17.82
C LEU A 202 -9.51 -30.37 18.16
N LEU A 203 -9.54 -29.43 17.19
CA LEU A 203 -9.98 -28.05 17.43
C LEU A 203 -11.22 -27.66 16.62
N ALA A 204 -11.54 -28.38 15.54
CA ALA A 204 -12.61 -27.95 14.62
C ALA A 204 -13.95 -27.75 15.34
N SER A 205 -14.31 -28.61 16.29
CA SER A 205 -15.56 -28.47 17.07
C SER A 205 -15.56 -27.18 17.91
N ASP A 206 -14.44 -26.87 18.54
CA ASP A 206 -14.29 -25.68 19.39
C ASP A 206 -14.35 -24.40 18.53
N VAL A 207 -13.65 -24.39 17.38
CA VAL A 207 -13.64 -23.28 16.40
C VAL A 207 -15.05 -23.05 15.83
N LEU A 208 -15.77 -24.11 15.48
CA LEU A 208 -17.15 -24.03 15.01
C LEU A 208 -18.08 -23.45 16.07
N THR A 209 -17.95 -23.92 17.30
CA THR A 209 -18.78 -23.44 18.43
C THR A 209 -18.54 -21.97 18.70
N ALA A 210 -17.29 -21.52 18.62
CA ALA A 210 -16.93 -20.10 18.73
C ALA A 210 -17.35 -19.27 17.50
N GLY A 211 -17.69 -19.90 16.38
CA GLY A 211 -18.00 -19.22 15.13
C GLY A 211 -16.78 -18.54 14.49
N ALA A 212 -15.56 -18.94 14.85
CA ALA A 212 -14.34 -18.40 14.30
C ALA A 212 -14.05 -18.92 12.88
N ALA A 213 -13.28 -18.16 12.09
CA ALA A 213 -12.68 -18.62 10.85
C ALA A 213 -11.29 -19.20 11.14
N ALA A 214 -10.71 -19.91 10.17
CA ALA A 214 -9.38 -20.49 10.34
C ALA A 214 -8.51 -20.33 9.10
N VAL A 215 -7.22 -20.09 9.30
CA VAL A 215 -6.17 -20.21 8.29
C VAL A 215 -5.65 -21.63 8.32
N LEU A 216 -5.48 -22.24 7.15
CA LEU A 216 -4.98 -23.61 7.00
C LEU A 216 -3.59 -23.57 6.34
N ILE A 217 -2.64 -24.31 6.92
CA ILE A 217 -1.27 -24.42 6.40
C ILE A 217 -0.92 -25.87 6.03
N PRO A 218 0.01 -26.09 5.07
CA PRO A 218 0.50 -27.40 4.69
C PRO A 218 1.55 -27.92 5.70
N HIS A 219 1.08 -28.48 6.82
CA HIS A 219 1.95 -29.14 7.80
C HIS A 219 1.45 -30.55 8.07
N GLY A 220 2.32 -31.54 7.92
CA GLY A 220 1.96 -32.95 8.04
C GLY A 220 1.15 -33.54 6.88
N ALA A 221 0.59 -32.68 6.00
CA ALA A 221 -0.16 -33.05 4.80
C ALA A 221 -0.08 -31.93 3.75
N SER A 222 -0.51 -32.24 2.51
CA SER A 222 -0.63 -31.20 1.48
C SER A 222 -1.73 -30.17 1.86
N LEU A 223 -1.62 -28.94 1.35
CA LEU A 223 -2.64 -27.92 1.59
C LEU A 223 -4.02 -28.36 1.10
N SER A 224 -4.10 -29.06 -0.03
CA SER A 224 -5.35 -29.62 -0.58
C SER A 224 -5.99 -30.64 0.35
N ASP A 225 -5.18 -31.54 0.93
CA ASP A 225 -5.66 -32.52 1.89
C ASP A 225 -6.10 -31.88 3.20
N THR A 226 -5.36 -30.86 3.67
CA THR A 226 -5.71 -30.09 4.85
C THR A 226 -7.05 -29.35 4.67
N ILE A 227 -7.28 -28.74 3.49
CA ILE A 227 -8.56 -28.10 3.14
C ILE A 227 -9.70 -29.14 3.12
N SER A 228 -9.47 -30.29 2.51
CA SER A 228 -10.44 -31.37 2.42
C SER A 228 -10.81 -31.89 3.82
N LEU A 229 -9.81 -32.05 4.69
CA LEU A 229 -10.00 -32.48 6.07
C LEU A 229 -10.80 -31.45 6.87
N ALA A 230 -10.45 -30.15 6.75
CA ALA A 230 -11.16 -29.07 7.42
C ALA A 230 -12.66 -29.04 7.04
N ARG A 231 -12.95 -29.15 5.73
CA ARG A 231 -14.33 -29.26 5.23
C ARG A 231 -15.08 -30.48 5.75
N LYS A 232 -14.41 -31.63 5.83
CA LYS A 232 -14.98 -32.87 6.42
C LYS A 232 -15.37 -32.68 7.89
N HIS A 233 -14.61 -31.83 8.62
CA HIS A 233 -14.90 -31.45 10.00
C HIS A 233 -15.88 -30.25 10.12
N GLY A 234 -16.46 -29.77 9.01
CA GLY A 234 -17.49 -28.74 8.98
C GLY A 234 -16.96 -27.31 8.90
N LEU A 235 -15.64 -27.10 8.86
CA LEU A 235 -15.06 -25.75 8.71
C LEU A 235 -15.27 -25.24 7.28
N THR A 236 -16.05 -24.16 7.13
CA THR A 236 -16.38 -23.56 5.83
C THR A 236 -15.80 -22.14 5.69
N ARG A 237 -15.56 -21.46 6.80
CA ARG A 237 -14.94 -20.11 6.85
C ARG A 237 -13.43 -20.28 6.98
N ILE A 238 -12.79 -20.63 5.86
CA ILE A 238 -11.37 -20.97 5.80
C ILE A 238 -10.61 -20.04 4.85
N LEU A 239 -9.38 -19.74 5.22
CA LEU A 239 -8.33 -19.14 4.39
C LEU A 239 -7.22 -20.17 4.22
N ALA A 240 -6.62 -20.25 3.07
CA ALA A 240 -5.48 -21.13 2.85
C ALA A 240 -4.19 -20.29 2.74
N ASP A 241 -3.14 -20.74 3.43
CA ASP A 241 -1.81 -20.15 3.33
C ASP A 241 -0.84 -21.18 2.72
N PRO A 242 -0.44 -21.02 1.46
CA PRO A 242 0.62 -21.81 0.84
C PRO A 242 2.02 -21.63 1.45
N LEU A 243 2.19 -20.69 2.40
CA LEU A 243 3.43 -20.31 3.10
C LEU A 243 4.45 -19.62 2.21
N LEU A 244 4.37 -18.29 2.13
CA LEU A 244 5.35 -17.46 1.43
C LEU A 244 6.70 -17.50 2.14
N GLN A 245 7.75 -17.89 1.41
CA GLN A 245 9.11 -17.97 1.94
C GLN A 245 9.82 -16.62 1.79
N PRO A 246 10.78 -16.29 2.68
CA PRO A 246 11.58 -15.09 2.55
C PRO A 246 12.47 -15.11 1.31
N PRO A 247 12.98 -13.94 0.88
CA PRO A 247 13.95 -13.86 -0.21
C PRO A 247 15.16 -14.77 0.03
N LEU A 248 15.67 -15.39 -1.03
CA LEU A 248 16.75 -16.39 -1.04
C LEU A 248 16.43 -17.73 -0.36
N SER A 249 15.28 -17.87 0.29
CA SER A 249 14.83 -19.10 0.92
C SER A 249 13.69 -19.79 0.17
N GLY A 250 13.46 -19.43 -1.10
CA GLY A 250 12.42 -20.02 -1.94
C GLY A 250 11.26 -19.07 -2.24
N PHE A 251 11.46 -17.75 -2.13
CA PHE A 251 10.44 -16.73 -2.37
C PHE A 251 9.66 -16.93 -3.69
N VAL A 252 10.38 -17.05 -4.82
CA VAL A 252 9.74 -17.14 -6.14
C VAL A 252 8.94 -18.45 -6.29
N SER A 253 9.49 -19.58 -5.83
CA SER A 253 8.81 -20.87 -5.90
C SER A 253 7.57 -20.92 -4.99
N SER A 254 7.65 -20.36 -3.78
CA SER A 254 6.52 -20.29 -2.86
C SER A 254 5.44 -19.32 -3.36
N LEU A 255 5.82 -18.19 -3.97
CA LEU A 255 4.89 -17.26 -4.58
C LEU A 255 4.10 -17.93 -5.73
N ALA A 256 4.75 -18.77 -6.54
CA ALA A 256 4.07 -19.55 -7.56
C ALA A 256 3.02 -20.50 -6.97
N GLY A 257 3.20 -20.97 -5.75
CA GLY A 257 2.22 -21.79 -5.01
C GLY A 257 0.89 -21.09 -4.74
N TYR A 258 0.84 -19.77 -4.82
CA TYR A 258 -0.41 -18.99 -4.67
C TYR A 258 -1.23 -18.90 -5.98
N LEU A 259 -0.67 -19.22 -7.14
CA LEU A 259 -1.36 -19.07 -8.43
C LEU A 259 -2.52 -20.07 -8.62
N PRO A 260 -2.42 -21.36 -8.22
CA PRO A 260 -3.50 -22.30 -8.41
C PRO A 260 -4.78 -21.89 -7.67
N ASP A 261 -5.93 -22.11 -8.30
CA ASP A 261 -7.21 -22.09 -7.61
C ASP A 261 -7.35 -23.33 -6.73
N ILE A 262 -7.46 -23.12 -5.44
CA ILE A 262 -7.60 -24.17 -4.42
C ILE A 262 -9.01 -24.23 -3.83
N GLY A 263 -9.95 -23.52 -4.44
CA GLY A 263 -11.36 -23.54 -4.07
C GLY A 263 -11.70 -22.86 -2.75
N CYS A 264 -10.79 -22.05 -2.19
CA CYS A 264 -11.04 -21.18 -1.04
C CYS A 264 -10.14 -19.92 -1.10
N PRO A 265 -10.53 -18.83 -0.41
CA PRO A 265 -9.70 -17.63 -0.34
C PRO A 265 -8.34 -17.91 0.28
N LYS A 266 -7.33 -17.14 -0.14
CA LYS A 266 -5.94 -17.26 0.34
C LYS A 266 -5.54 -16.07 1.20
N ILE A 267 -4.61 -16.30 2.12
CA ILE A 267 -3.86 -15.28 2.84
C ILE A 267 -2.41 -15.30 2.38
N LEU A 268 -1.83 -14.13 2.09
CA LEU A 268 -0.42 -14.00 1.70
C LEU A 268 0.38 -13.46 2.89
N GLY A 269 1.28 -14.28 3.43
CA GLY A 269 2.15 -13.93 4.55
C GLY A 269 3.29 -13.00 4.13
N CYS A 270 3.07 -11.68 4.14
CA CYS A 270 4.05 -10.68 3.71
C CYS A 270 5.13 -10.38 4.74
N VAL A 271 4.91 -10.70 6.02
CA VAL A 271 5.84 -10.43 7.13
C VAL A 271 7.24 -10.96 6.82
N ASN A 272 7.35 -12.23 6.43
CA ASN A 272 8.64 -12.87 6.13
C ASN A 272 9.42 -12.21 4.99
N VAL A 273 8.76 -11.48 4.11
CA VAL A 273 9.44 -10.76 3.02
C VAL A 273 9.85 -9.37 3.46
N VAL A 274 8.94 -8.64 4.08
CA VAL A 274 9.15 -7.22 4.43
C VAL A 274 10.13 -7.08 5.60
N GLU A 275 10.00 -7.92 6.63
CA GLU A 275 10.90 -7.88 7.80
C GLU A 275 12.30 -8.45 7.49
N MET A 276 12.39 -9.46 6.64
CA MET A 276 13.66 -10.14 6.32
C MET A 276 14.45 -9.48 5.18
N THR A 277 14.03 -8.31 4.70
CA THR A 277 14.72 -7.60 3.62
C THR A 277 15.01 -6.15 4.04
N ASP A 278 16.26 -5.73 3.98
CA ASP A 278 16.67 -4.35 4.25
C ASP A 278 16.35 -3.44 3.04
N ALA A 279 15.07 -3.16 2.84
CA ALA A 279 14.56 -2.32 1.76
C ALA A 279 13.38 -1.48 2.23
N ASP A 280 12.99 -0.51 1.41
CA ASP A 280 11.83 0.35 1.65
C ASP A 280 10.51 -0.42 1.65
N SER A 281 9.83 -0.42 2.76
CA SER A 281 8.54 -1.11 2.89
C SER A 281 7.43 -0.57 1.96
N PRO A 282 7.33 0.74 1.60
CA PRO A 282 6.30 1.19 0.66
C PRO A 282 6.34 0.48 -0.70
N GLY A 283 7.55 0.37 -1.29
CA GLY A 283 7.72 -0.33 -2.58
C GLY A 283 7.45 -1.83 -2.47
N MET A 284 7.89 -2.45 -1.36
CA MET A 284 7.63 -3.87 -1.09
C MET A 284 6.14 -4.14 -0.87
N CYS A 285 5.44 -3.31 -0.10
CA CYS A 285 4.00 -3.40 0.10
C CYS A 285 3.24 -3.26 -1.23
N ALA A 286 3.63 -2.34 -2.10
CA ALA A 286 3.02 -2.18 -3.42
C ALA A 286 3.16 -3.44 -4.29
N LEU A 287 4.37 -4.02 -4.32
CA LEU A 287 4.65 -5.23 -5.12
C LEU A 287 3.95 -6.46 -4.55
N LEU A 288 3.94 -6.64 -3.22
CA LEU A 288 3.27 -7.75 -2.57
C LEU A 288 1.73 -7.64 -2.68
N ALA A 289 1.16 -6.43 -2.61
CA ALA A 289 -0.25 -6.21 -2.87
C ALA A 289 -0.64 -6.55 -4.33
N ALA A 290 0.25 -6.27 -5.30
CA ALA A 290 0.04 -6.69 -6.68
C ALA A 290 0.07 -8.22 -6.81
N ALA A 291 1.05 -8.89 -6.19
CA ALA A 291 1.13 -10.34 -6.14
C ALA A 291 -0.13 -10.96 -5.49
N ALA A 292 -0.61 -10.38 -4.40
CA ALA A 292 -1.86 -10.81 -3.74
C ALA A 292 -3.09 -10.63 -4.66
N ALA A 293 -3.16 -9.51 -5.40
CA ALA A 293 -4.24 -9.26 -6.35
C ALA A 293 -4.25 -10.26 -7.50
N GLU A 294 -3.08 -10.53 -8.11
CA GLU A 294 -2.94 -11.45 -9.23
C GLU A 294 -3.14 -12.92 -8.83
N SER A 295 -2.75 -13.29 -7.61
CA SER A 295 -2.97 -14.63 -7.06
C SER A 295 -4.39 -14.85 -6.53
N GLY A 296 -5.24 -13.82 -6.49
CA GLY A 296 -6.59 -13.90 -5.92
C GLY A 296 -6.59 -14.07 -4.40
N SER A 297 -5.56 -13.59 -3.71
CA SER A 297 -5.51 -13.61 -2.24
C SER A 297 -6.55 -12.64 -1.64
N ALA A 298 -7.26 -13.09 -0.62
CA ALA A 298 -8.31 -12.31 0.05
C ALA A 298 -7.76 -11.35 1.11
N CYS A 299 -6.61 -11.70 1.70
CA CYS A 299 -5.93 -10.87 2.68
C CYS A 299 -4.41 -11.08 2.65
N VAL A 300 -3.73 -10.15 3.30
CA VAL A 300 -2.27 -10.15 3.50
C VAL A 300 -1.98 -10.01 5.00
N LEU A 301 -0.96 -10.70 5.48
CA LEU A 301 -0.43 -10.56 6.84
C LEU A 301 0.81 -9.66 6.79
N ILE A 302 0.83 -8.62 7.62
CA ILE A 302 1.92 -7.64 7.72
C ILE A 302 2.19 -7.30 9.20
N SER A 303 3.42 -6.91 9.53
CA SER A 303 3.78 -6.42 10.86
C SER A 303 4.52 -5.08 10.78
N GLU A 304 4.69 -4.44 11.94
CA GLU A 304 5.50 -3.24 12.13
C GLU A 304 6.56 -3.49 13.21
N HIS A 305 7.26 -4.64 13.12
CA HIS A 305 8.18 -5.08 14.15
C HIS A 305 9.51 -4.29 14.14
N SER A 306 10.04 -4.02 12.95
CA SER A 306 11.30 -3.25 12.79
C SER A 306 11.05 -1.78 12.46
N ASP A 307 12.06 -0.93 12.68
CA ASP A 307 11.96 0.51 12.39
C ASP A 307 11.66 0.80 10.91
N LYS A 308 12.21 -0.01 9.99
CA LYS A 308 11.97 0.13 8.54
C LYS A 308 10.53 -0.21 8.15
N THR A 309 9.85 -1.07 8.93
CA THR A 309 8.48 -1.51 8.67
C THR A 309 7.44 -0.65 9.40
N ARG A 310 7.87 0.30 10.23
CA ARG A 310 6.97 1.26 10.88
C ARG A 310 6.09 1.96 9.86
N GLY A 311 4.76 1.86 10.00
CA GLY A 311 3.78 2.38 9.05
C GLY A 311 3.46 1.45 7.88
N SER A 312 4.04 0.24 7.81
CA SER A 312 3.78 -0.73 6.73
C SER A 312 2.31 -1.15 6.62
N THR A 313 1.56 -1.13 7.71
CA THR A 313 0.12 -1.41 7.72
C THR A 313 -0.64 -0.39 6.87
N ARG A 314 -0.35 0.90 7.04
CA ARG A 314 -0.94 1.99 6.23
C ARG A 314 -0.48 1.90 4.77
N GLU A 315 0.79 1.58 4.55
CA GLU A 315 1.35 1.41 3.22
C GLU A 315 0.67 0.24 2.49
N MET A 316 0.55 -0.91 3.16
CA MET A 316 -0.13 -2.09 2.62
C MET A 316 -1.62 -1.81 2.38
N ARG A 317 -2.30 -1.10 3.30
CA ARG A 317 -3.69 -0.69 3.12
C ARG A 317 -3.86 0.15 1.84
N ARG A 318 -3.03 1.15 1.65
CA ARG A 318 -3.05 1.99 0.44
C ARG A 318 -2.71 1.19 -0.82
N ALA A 319 -1.74 0.28 -0.73
CA ALA A 319 -1.40 -0.62 -1.83
C ALA A 319 -2.60 -1.50 -2.23
N CYS A 320 -3.31 -2.09 -1.27
CA CYS A 320 -4.51 -2.90 -1.53
C CYS A 320 -5.66 -2.05 -2.12
N GLU A 321 -5.81 -0.80 -1.71
CA GLU A 321 -6.78 0.15 -2.29
C GLU A 321 -6.41 0.52 -3.74
N MET A 322 -5.11 0.74 -4.00
CA MET A 322 -4.58 0.98 -5.34
C MET A 322 -4.85 -0.22 -6.27
N MET A 323 -4.66 -1.46 -5.80
CA MET A 323 -4.98 -2.67 -6.56
C MET A 323 -6.47 -2.79 -6.84
N LEU A 324 -7.34 -2.49 -5.87
CA LEU A 324 -8.80 -2.52 -6.07
C LEU A 324 -9.25 -1.54 -7.16
N LEU A 325 -8.74 -0.31 -7.14
CA LEU A 325 -9.03 0.71 -8.15
C LEU A 325 -8.49 0.36 -9.55
N SER A 326 -7.50 -0.53 -9.61
CA SER A 326 -6.78 -0.88 -10.84
C SER A 326 -7.31 -2.13 -11.56
N ARG A 327 -8.34 -2.80 -11.04
CA ARG A 327 -8.84 -4.09 -11.57
C ARG A 327 -9.19 -4.07 -13.06
N CYS A 328 -9.65 -2.94 -13.59
CA CYS A 328 -10.00 -2.77 -15.00
C CYS A 328 -8.90 -2.04 -15.78
N ARG A 329 -7.67 -2.03 -15.26
CA ARG A 329 -6.53 -1.33 -15.85
C ARG A 329 -5.36 -2.29 -16.03
N PRO A 330 -4.46 -2.06 -17.01
CA PRO A 330 -3.29 -2.92 -17.20
C PRO A 330 -2.21 -2.74 -16.12
N TYR A 331 -2.24 -1.63 -15.34
CA TYR A 331 -1.27 -1.35 -14.28
C TYR A 331 -1.81 -0.33 -13.27
N PRO A 332 -1.34 -0.39 -12.00
CA PRO A 332 -1.83 0.46 -10.90
C PRO A 332 -1.10 1.82 -10.88
N LYS A 333 -1.36 2.66 -11.86
CA LYS A 333 -0.75 4.00 -11.97
C LYS A 333 -1.82 5.05 -12.21
N ASP A 334 -1.64 6.23 -11.61
CA ASP A 334 -2.54 7.38 -11.78
C ASP A 334 -4.01 7.05 -11.44
N VAL A 335 -4.24 6.30 -10.35
CA VAL A 335 -5.58 5.86 -9.90
C VAL A 335 -6.14 6.70 -8.74
N GLY A 336 -5.44 7.74 -8.31
CA GLY A 336 -5.83 8.61 -7.19
C GLY A 336 -5.43 8.11 -5.81
N VAL A 337 -4.81 6.92 -5.74
CA VAL A 337 -4.14 6.38 -4.55
C VAL A 337 -2.75 5.94 -4.95
N ASP A 338 -1.78 6.22 -4.11
CA ASP A 338 -0.38 5.84 -4.29
C ASP A 338 0.27 5.49 -2.95
N VAL A 339 1.45 4.90 -2.99
CA VAL A 339 2.34 4.63 -1.85
C VAL A 339 3.68 5.35 -2.01
N LEU A 340 3.67 6.53 -2.61
CA LEU A 340 4.83 7.41 -2.75
C LEU A 340 5.08 8.14 -1.43
N LEU A 341 5.57 7.41 -0.43
CA LEU A 341 5.77 7.90 0.92
C LEU A 341 7.27 8.01 1.22
N LEU A 342 7.65 9.14 1.80
CA LEU A 342 8.95 9.30 2.44
C LEU A 342 8.79 9.07 3.93
N LYS A 343 9.63 8.20 4.49
CA LYS A 343 9.69 7.96 5.93
C LYS A 343 11.11 7.81 6.38
N GLU A 344 11.36 8.17 7.63
CA GLU A 344 12.64 7.92 8.25
C GLU A 344 12.79 6.44 8.60
N LYS A 345 13.93 5.86 8.25
CA LYS A 345 14.24 4.43 8.37
C LYS A 345 15.35 4.17 9.39
N ARG A 346 15.82 5.20 10.04
CA ARG A 346 16.86 5.05 11.07
C ARG A 346 16.26 4.45 12.33
N ARG A 347 17.03 3.59 12.97
CA ARG A 347 16.73 3.17 14.33
C ARG A 347 16.84 4.38 15.24
N ARG A 348 15.72 4.91 15.66
CA ARG A 348 15.66 5.99 16.63
C ARG A 348 15.57 5.38 18.03
N GLN A 349 16.48 5.80 18.89
CA GLN A 349 16.34 5.60 20.33
C GLN A 349 15.57 6.75 20.99
N GLU A 350 15.11 7.70 20.21
CA GLU A 350 14.34 8.84 20.70
C GLU A 350 12.88 8.42 20.97
N PRO A 351 12.30 8.89 22.07
CA PRO A 351 10.90 8.65 22.35
C PRO A 351 10.01 9.27 21.28
N GLU A 352 8.80 8.72 21.09
CA GLU A 352 7.81 9.31 20.22
C GLU A 352 7.50 10.76 20.62
N LEU A 353 7.34 11.63 19.62
CA LEU A 353 6.96 13.02 19.86
C LEU A 353 5.58 13.04 20.53
N SER A 354 5.50 13.62 21.73
CA SER A 354 4.22 13.85 22.39
C SER A 354 3.83 15.32 22.28
N TYR A 355 2.61 15.58 21.87
CA TYR A 355 2.06 16.92 21.78
C TYR A 355 0.57 16.90 22.12
N THR A 356 0.08 18.00 22.69
CA THR A 356 -1.33 18.18 23.04
C THR A 356 -2.08 19.04 22.03
N ASN A 357 -1.34 19.73 21.14
CA ASN A 357 -1.93 20.57 20.12
C ASN A 357 -1.17 20.39 18.81
N LEU A 358 -1.91 20.17 17.72
CA LEU A 358 -1.39 20.05 16.36
C LEU A 358 -2.03 21.11 15.48
N VAL A 359 -1.22 21.97 14.91
CA VAL A 359 -1.65 22.93 13.89
C VAL A 359 -1.19 22.42 12.54
N HIS A 360 -2.13 22.16 11.64
CA HIS A 360 -1.80 21.84 10.26
C HIS A 360 -1.50 23.12 9.52
N ALA A 361 -0.30 23.22 8.93
CA ALA A 361 0.02 24.32 8.03
C ALA A 361 -0.93 24.30 6.82
N PRO A 362 -1.50 25.44 6.42
CA PRO A 362 -2.31 25.47 5.21
C PRO A 362 -1.43 25.13 4.00
N HIS A 363 -2.01 24.38 3.06
CA HIS A 363 -1.35 24.15 1.78
C HIS A 363 -1.24 25.50 1.05
N ALA A 364 -0.04 26.00 0.94
CA ALA A 364 0.22 27.15 0.06
C ALA A 364 0.27 26.63 -1.39
N PRO A 365 -0.42 27.28 -2.33
CA PRO A 365 -0.24 26.95 -3.74
C PRO A 365 1.24 27.15 -4.11
N ASP A 366 1.78 26.28 -4.95
CA ASP A 366 3.14 26.38 -5.50
C ASP A 366 3.23 27.65 -6.38
N ASP A 367 3.27 28.80 -5.74
CA ASP A 367 3.51 30.06 -6.43
C ASP A 367 5.02 30.22 -6.66
N LEU A 368 5.46 29.76 -7.83
CA LEU A 368 6.84 29.87 -8.30
C LEU A 368 7.29 31.35 -8.45
N SER A 369 6.37 32.34 -8.37
CA SER A 369 6.67 33.74 -8.42
C SER A 369 7.20 34.32 -7.09
N ALA A 370 7.06 33.57 -6.00
CA ALA A 370 7.49 33.97 -4.67
C ALA A 370 8.94 33.61 -4.32
N TYR A 371 9.79 33.38 -5.32
CA TYR A 371 11.21 33.11 -5.07
C TYR A 371 11.91 34.37 -4.53
N ASP A 372 12.74 34.13 -3.49
CA ASP A 372 13.64 35.18 -2.98
C ASP A 372 14.56 35.67 -4.12
N PRO A 373 14.66 36.98 -4.35
CA PRO A 373 15.60 37.54 -5.32
C PRO A 373 17.06 37.13 -5.11
N ALA A 374 17.46 36.80 -3.86
CA ALA A 374 18.76 36.27 -3.52
C ALA A 374 18.93 34.77 -3.90
N GLY A 375 17.85 34.11 -4.32
CA GLY A 375 17.80 32.69 -4.67
C GLY A 375 17.47 31.77 -3.50
N ASN A 376 16.58 30.82 -3.73
CA ASN A 376 16.17 29.83 -2.74
C ASN A 376 17.13 28.65 -2.69
N PHE A 377 17.31 28.06 -1.50
CA PHE A 377 17.97 26.78 -1.37
C PHE A 377 17.04 25.64 -1.77
N ARG A 378 17.50 24.78 -2.65
CA ARG A 378 16.87 23.49 -2.93
C ARG A 378 17.51 22.45 -2.04
N ILE A 379 16.71 21.80 -1.21
CA ILE A 379 17.19 20.76 -0.27
C ILE A 379 16.86 19.38 -0.86
N GLY A 380 17.86 18.52 -0.87
CA GLY A 380 17.72 17.13 -1.32
C GLY A 380 18.56 16.19 -0.45
N ILE A 381 18.47 14.89 -0.75
CA ILE A 381 19.33 13.87 -0.17
C ILE A 381 20.09 13.22 -1.32
N GLU A 382 21.41 13.20 -1.21
CA GLU A 382 22.34 12.61 -2.17
C GLU A 382 23.41 11.83 -1.41
N ASP A 383 23.63 10.59 -1.78
CA ASP A 383 24.61 9.68 -1.15
C ASP A 383 24.54 9.62 0.39
N GLY A 384 23.33 9.67 0.94
CA GLY A 384 23.07 9.62 2.38
C GLY A 384 23.34 10.94 3.13
N CYS A 385 23.67 12.03 2.42
CA CYS A 385 23.86 13.37 2.95
C CYS A 385 22.67 14.27 2.61
N ILE A 386 22.38 15.23 3.48
CA ILE A 386 21.51 16.35 3.16
C ILE A 386 22.31 17.33 2.32
N VAL A 387 21.81 17.69 1.14
CA VAL A 387 22.48 18.64 0.23
C VAL A 387 21.55 19.83 0.02
N ALA A 388 22.04 21.03 0.31
CA ALA A 388 21.36 22.30 0.06
C ALA A 388 22.06 23.00 -1.11
N VAL A 389 21.33 23.31 -2.18
CA VAL A 389 21.88 23.91 -3.39
C VAL A 389 21.22 25.28 -3.63
N ARG A 390 22.04 26.32 -3.80
CA ARG A 390 21.64 27.63 -4.25
C ARG A 390 22.52 28.03 -5.45
N HIS A 391 21.90 28.28 -6.61
CA HIS A 391 22.62 28.52 -7.88
C HIS A 391 23.55 27.32 -8.20
N ASN A 392 24.86 27.57 -8.23
CA ASN A 392 25.89 26.55 -8.48
C ASN A 392 26.69 26.17 -7.22
N HIS A 393 26.23 26.61 -6.04
CA HIS A 393 26.86 26.33 -4.76
C HIS A 393 26.06 25.27 -3.99
N ALA A 394 26.75 24.26 -3.47
CA ALA A 394 26.15 23.20 -2.68
C ALA A 394 26.79 23.09 -1.30
N ILE A 395 25.96 22.96 -0.28
CA ILE A 395 26.35 22.65 1.09
C ILE A 395 25.87 21.23 1.38
N SER A 396 26.76 20.36 1.86
CA SER A 396 26.42 18.97 2.18
C SER A 396 26.78 18.65 3.62
N GLY A 397 25.95 17.85 4.28
CA GLY A 397 26.18 17.38 5.65
C GLY A 397 25.30 16.19 5.99
N THR A 398 25.67 15.44 7.04
CA THR A 398 24.91 14.29 7.55
C THR A 398 23.85 14.67 8.58
N SER A 399 23.90 15.91 9.07
CA SER A 399 22.96 16.48 10.04
C SER A 399 22.25 17.68 9.45
N TRP A 400 20.94 17.77 9.67
CA TRP A 400 20.16 18.96 9.26
C TRP A 400 20.67 20.23 9.94
N TYR A 401 21.12 20.13 11.18
CA TYR A 401 21.61 21.26 11.96
C TYR A 401 22.90 21.84 11.40
N ASP A 402 23.84 20.98 10.97
CA ASP A 402 25.10 21.41 10.38
C ASP A 402 24.87 22.10 9.04
N VAL A 403 24.02 21.53 8.21
CA VAL A 403 23.65 22.12 6.91
C VAL A 403 22.93 23.46 7.11
N PHE A 404 21.97 23.53 8.04
CA PHE A 404 21.27 24.76 8.36
C PHE A 404 22.22 25.83 8.91
N SER A 405 23.12 25.48 9.83
CA SER A 405 24.12 26.40 10.37
C SER A 405 25.06 26.94 9.28
N ALA A 406 25.46 26.10 8.34
CA ALA A 406 26.27 26.51 7.20
C ALA A 406 25.50 27.44 6.23
N ILE A 407 24.21 27.16 5.99
CA ILE A 407 23.34 28.04 5.22
C ILE A 407 23.28 29.47 5.87
N LEU A 408 23.09 29.51 7.19
CA LEU A 408 23.01 30.78 7.91
C LEU A 408 24.33 31.56 7.94
N ALA A 409 25.44 30.88 7.75
CA ALA A 409 26.76 31.51 7.70
C ALA A 409 27.10 32.10 6.31
N GLU A 410 26.30 31.82 5.28
CA GLU A 410 26.52 32.38 3.95
C GLU A 410 26.15 33.89 3.87
N GLU A 411 26.91 34.62 3.07
CA GLU A 411 26.62 36.04 2.78
C GLU A 411 25.26 36.17 2.08
N GLY A 412 24.45 37.10 2.56
CA GLY A 412 23.12 37.40 1.99
C GLY A 412 21.97 36.54 2.54
N VAL A 413 22.23 35.65 3.49
CA VAL A 413 21.19 34.94 4.25
C VAL A 413 20.93 35.67 5.57
N SER A 414 19.71 36.02 5.85
CA SER A 414 19.30 36.72 7.08
C SER A 414 18.28 35.84 7.84
N LEU A 415 18.44 35.79 9.17
CA LEU A 415 17.47 35.13 10.07
C LEU A 415 16.06 35.74 10.00
N LEU A 416 15.91 36.95 9.44
CA LEU A 416 14.64 37.64 9.25
C LEU A 416 13.95 37.26 7.92
N ALA A 417 14.61 36.51 7.07
CA ALA A 417 14.07 36.04 5.78
C ALA A 417 13.42 34.64 5.86
N HIS A 418 13.19 34.15 7.07
CA HIS A 418 12.65 32.77 7.30
C HIS A 418 11.40 32.81 8.16
#